data_b7510da08f77f0fc55b7aa8675c68621
#
_entry.id   b7510da08f77f0fc55b7aa8675c68621
#
_cell.length_a   1.000
_cell.length_b   1.000
_cell.length_c   1.000
_cell.angle_alpha   90.00
_cell.angle_beta   90.00
_cell.angle_gamma   90.00
#
_symmetry.space_group_name_H-M   'P 1'
#
loop_
_entity.id
_entity.type
_entity.pdbx_description
1 polymer ?
#
loop_
_entity_poly.entity_id
_entity_poly.type
_entity_poly.pdbx_seq_one_letter_code
_entity_poly.pdbx_strand_id
1 'polypeptide(L)'
;HSVQAGIKASDLEKLIVAVPSIEIQTKVVEVLSLIDNMIEKNIQINKNLEQQAQAIYRSWFVNYEPFDGTKPDDWSDGTIDALGTEIICGKTPSTKKSEYYGGNTPFITIPDMHGCVYIVSTERYLSDAGVASQPKKTLPPNTVCVSCIGTAGLVTLVSEKSQSNQQINSIIPKEGISVYYIYLLMQTLAETINKLGQSGSTIVNLNKTQFGKIQVMIPSK
;
A
#
# COMPACT_ATOMS: atom_id res chain seq x y z
N HIS A 1 15.70 -25.88 -18.30
CA HIS A 1 14.93 -26.98 -17.73
C HIS A 1 14.95 -26.82 -16.21
N SER A 2 13.84 -26.33 -15.63
CA SER A 2 13.66 -26.36 -14.18
C SER A 2 13.30 -27.81 -13.79
N VAL A 3 14.22 -28.48 -13.08
CA VAL A 3 13.93 -29.76 -12.46
C VAL A 3 13.02 -29.49 -11.28
N GLN A 4 11.73 -29.80 -11.40
CA GLN A 4 10.82 -29.84 -10.26
C GLN A 4 11.27 -31.03 -9.37
N ALA A 5 11.84 -30.72 -8.20
CA ALA A 5 12.15 -31.71 -7.19
C ALA A 5 10.84 -32.28 -6.61
N GLY A 6 10.42 -33.44 -7.05
CA GLY A 6 9.26 -34.16 -6.49
C GLY A 6 9.69 -35.05 -5.34
N ILE A 7 9.08 -34.91 -4.17
CA ILE A 7 9.23 -35.83 -3.04
C ILE A 7 8.25 -37.01 -3.26
N LYS A 8 8.76 -38.25 -3.22
CA LYS A 8 7.92 -39.45 -3.31
C LYS A 8 7.27 -39.75 -1.95
N ALA A 9 6.06 -40.33 -1.95
CA ALA A 9 5.39 -40.74 -0.71
C ALA A 9 6.28 -41.65 0.16
N SER A 10 7.03 -42.57 -0.47
CA SER A 10 7.97 -43.49 0.19
C SER A 10 9.15 -42.77 0.88
N ASP A 11 9.43 -41.50 0.51
CA ASP A 11 10.50 -40.74 1.15
C ASP A 11 9.92 -39.99 2.37
N LEU A 12 8.66 -39.58 2.32
CA LEU A 12 7.93 -39.01 3.46
C LEU A 12 7.74 -40.02 4.58
N GLU A 13 7.40 -41.28 4.25
CA GLU A 13 7.22 -42.37 5.23
C GLU A 13 8.48 -42.67 6.05
N LYS A 14 9.65 -42.34 5.53
CA LYS A 14 10.95 -42.55 6.20
C LYS A 14 11.35 -41.44 7.14
N LEU A 15 10.61 -40.32 7.16
CA LEU A 15 10.91 -39.19 8.05
C LEU A 15 10.61 -39.54 9.50
N ILE A 16 11.64 -39.49 10.33
CA ILE A 16 11.50 -39.65 11.78
C ILE A 16 11.09 -38.31 12.38
N VAL A 17 9.90 -38.26 12.99
CA VAL A 17 9.37 -37.09 13.66
C VAL A 17 9.28 -37.36 15.15
N ALA A 18 9.81 -36.46 15.98
CA ALA A 18 9.63 -36.52 17.42
C ALA A 18 8.21 -36.12 17.77
N VAL A 19 7.42 -37.03 18.34
CA VAL A 19 6.03 -36.80 18.73
C VAL A 19 5.97 -36.67 20.25
N PRO A 20 5.63 -35.48 20.81
CA PRO A 20 5.44 -35.29 22.25
C PRO A 20 4.25 -36.08 22.78
N SER A 21 4.10 -36.18 24.10
CA SER A 21 2.90 -36.77 24.71
C SER A 21 1.64 -35.98 24.32
N ILE A 22 0.49 -36.64 24.30
CA ILE A 22 -0.81 -36.01 23.96
C ILE A 22 -1.10 -34.79 24.84
N GLU A 23 -0.73 -34.83 26.12
CA GLU A 23 -0.90 -33.71 27.05
C GLU A 23 -0.11 -32.46 26.59
N ILE A 24 1.14 -32.67 26.13
CA ILE A 24 1.99 -31.57 25.62
C ILE A 24 1.42 -31.08 24.28
N GLN A 25 0.99 -31.96 23.39
CA GLN A 25 0.34 -31.60 22.13
C GLN A 25 -0.88 -30.71 22.37
N THR A 26 -1.77 -31.10 23.30
CA THR A 26 -2.96 -30.34 23.65
C THR A 26 -2.60 -28.92 24.15
N LYS A 27 -1.65 -28.80 25.07
CA LYS A 27 -1.21 -27.49 25.57
C LYS A 27 -0.60 -26.61 24.46
N VAL A 28 0.17 -27.19 23.55
CA VAL A 28 0.73 -26.45 22.41
C VAL A 28 -0.38 -25.96 21.48
N VAL A 29 -1.35 -26.83 21.15
CA VAL A 29 -2.50 -26.47 20.33
C VAL A 29 -3.34 -25.38 20.97
N GLU A 30 -3.61 -25.45 22.27
CA GLU A 30 -4.35 -24.42 23.00
C GLU A 30 -3.69 -23.05 22.87
N VAL A 31 -2.37 -22.97 23.10
CA VAL A 31 -1.63 -21.69 22.99
C VAL A 31 -1.60 -21.16 21.54
N LEU A 32 -1.31 -22.02 20.57
CA LEU A 32 -1.25 -21.61 19.16
C LEU A 32 -2.64 -21.17 18.65
N SER A 33 -3.70 -21.91 19.01
CA SER A 33 -5.07 -21.55 18.64
C SER A 33 -5.51 -20.19 19.23
N LEU A 34 -5.05 -19.82 20.43
CA LEU A 34 -5.33 -18.50 20.99
C LEU A 34 -4.68 -17.39 20.13
N ILE A 35 -3.44 -17.60 19.69
CA ILE A 35 -2.73 -16.64 18.83
C ILE A 35 -3.42 -16.53 17.46
N ASP A 36 -3.74 -17.66 16.84
CA ASP A 36 -4.44 -17.68 15.54
C ASP A 36 -5.79 -16.97 15.62
N ASN A 37 -6.57 -17.25 16.68
CA ASN A 37 -7.84 -16.57 16.92
C ASN A 37 -7.68 -15.05 17.13
N MET A 38 -6.60 -14.61 17.78
CA MET A 38 -6.32 -13.17 17.94
C MET A 38 -5.96 -12.52 16.60
N ILE A 39 -5.15 -13.19 15.78
CA ILE A 39 -4.80 -12.72 14.42
C ILE A 39 -6.07 -12.59 13.58
N GLU A 40 -6.90 -13.63 13.54
CA GLU A 40 -8.14 -13.61 12.76
C GLU A 40 -9.10 -12.51 13.21
N LYS A 41 -9.30 -12.35 14.52
CA LYS A 41 -10.12 -11.26 15.06
C LYS A 41 -9.60 -9.88 14.68
N ASN A 42 -8.28 -9.66 14.76
CA ASN A 42 -7.69 -8.39 14.37
C ASN A 42 -7.87 -8.11 12.86
N ILE A 43 -7.74 -9.12 12.00
CA ILE A 43 -8.03 -9.00 10.56
C ILE A 43 -9.49 -8.58 10.34
N GLN A 44 -10.45 -9.21 11.03
CA GLN A 44 -11.87 -8.86 10.92
C GLN A 44 -12.17 -7.45 11.43
N ILE A 45 -11.57 -7.04 12.55
CA ILE A 45 -11.71 -5.69 13.11
C ILE A 45 -11.17 -4.65 12.10
N ASN A 46 -9.97 -4.86 11.56
CA ASN A 46 -9.37 -3.95 10.58
C ASN A 46 -10.24 -3.81 9.33
N LYS A 47 -10.72 -4.93 8.79
CA LYS A 47 -11.64 -4.93 7.65
C LYS A 47 -12.93 -4.15 7.93
N ASN A 48 -13.51 -4.33 9.11
CA ASN A 48 -14.73 -3.63 9.52
C ASN A 48 -14.49 -2.12 9.67
N LEU A 49 -13.38 -1.71 10.30
CA LEU A 49 -13.00 -0.31 10.44
C LEU A 49 -12.75 0.35 9.09
N GLU A 50 -12.11 -0.34 8.16
CA GLU A 50 -11.89 0.16 6.80
C GLU A 50 -13.22 0.34 6.04
N GLN A 51 -14.13 -0.61 6.14
CA GLN A 51 -15.48 -0.50 5.56
C GLN A 51 -16.27 0.68 6.15
N GLN A 52 -16.19 0.91 7.46
CA GLN A 52 -16.80 2.06 8.10
C GLN A 52 -16.20 3.38 7.61
N ALA A 53 -14.88 3.46 7.51
CA ALA A 53 -14.21 4.65 6.97
C ALA A 53 -14.63 4.94 5.53
N GLN A 54 -14.71 3.90 4.68
CA GLN A 54 -15.20 4.04 3.31
C GLN A 54 -16.68 4.45 3.25
N ALA A 55 -17.52 3.93 4.14
CA ALA A 55 -18.93 4.31 4.21
C ALA A 55 -19.10 5.78 4.60
N ILE A 56 -18.37 6.25 5.62
CA ILE A 56 -18.33 7.66 6.03
C ILE A 56 -17.84 8.53 4.86
N TYR A 57 -16.74 8.12 4.21
CA TYR A 57 -16.21 8.87 3.06
C TYR A 57 -17.26 9.01 1.95
N ARG A 58 -17.95 7.92 1.59
CA ARG A 58 -19.01 7.96 0.56
C ARG A 58 -20.19 8.83 0.96
N SER A 59 -20.65 8.72 2.20
CA SER A 59 -21.73 9.55 2.74
C SER A 59 -21.40 11.04 2.62
N TRP A 60 -20.19 11.44 3.02
CA TRP A 60 -19.78 12.85 3.07
C TRP A 60 -19.35 13.41 1.70
N PHE A 61 -18.52 12.66 0.95
CA PHE A 61 -17.79 13.20 -0.21
C PHE A 61 -18.29 12.69 -1.57
N VAL A 62 -19.24 11.76 -1.57
CA VAL A 62 -19.83 11.23 -2.80
C VAL A 62 -21.34 11.50 -2.83
N ASN A 63 -22.04 11.17 -1.75
CA ASN A 63 -23.50 11.34 -1.64
C ASN A 63 -23.89 12.69 -1.05
N TYR A 64 -22.98 13.41 -0.39
CA TYR A 64 -23.22 14.69 0.29
C TYR A 64 -24.36 14.64 1.33
N GLU A 65 -24.55 13.48 1.98
CA GLU A 65 -25.68 13.27 2.92
C GLU A 65 -25.72 14.29 4.06
N PRO A 66 -24.57 14.70 4.69
CA PRO A 66 -24.59 15.75 5.71
C PRO A 66 -24.93 17.15 5.17
N PHE A 67 -25.02 17.30 3.85
CA PHE A 67 -25.29 18.55 3.14
C PHE A 67 -26.55 18.47 2.26
N ASP A 68 -27.54 17.71 2.72
CA ASP A 68 -28.83 17.51 2.04
C ASP A 68 -28.68 17.00 0.58
N GLY A 69 -27.67 16.18 0.32
CA GLY A 69 -27.38 15.60 -0.99
C GLY A 69 -26.77 16.56 -2.01
N THR A 70 -26.36 17.76 -1.60
CA THR A 70 -25.79 18.79 -2.49
C THR A 70 -24.33 19.09 -2.13
N LYS A 71 -23.46 19.15 -3.14
CA LYS A 71 -22.05 19.56 -2.92
C LYS A 71 -22.02 20.97 -2.32
N PRO A 72 -21.28 21.20 -1.21
CA PRO A 72 -21.10 22.53 -0.65
C PRO A 72 -20.45 23.52 -1.65
N ASP A 73 -20.93 24.78 -1.67
CA ASP A 73 -20.48 25.79 -2.63
C ASP A 73 -19.01 26.19 -2.45
N ASP A 74 -18.44 26.00 -1.25
CA ASP A 74 -17.05 26.28 -0.93
C ASP A 74 -16.09 25.12 -1.30
N TRP A 75 -16.63 23.99 -1.81
CA TRP A 75 -15.82 22.90 -2.34
C TRP A 75 -15.55 23.09 -3.82
N SER A 76 -14.27 22.91 -4.20
CA SER A 76 -13.81 23.16 -5.57
C SER A 76 -13.46 21.90 -6.33
N ASP A 77 -13.62 21.95 -7.64
CA ASP A 77 -13.06 20.93 -8.54
C ASP A 77 -11.56 21.25 -8.76
N GLY A 78 -10.74 20.24 -8.75
CA GLY A 78 -9.31 20.36 -8.93
C GLY A 78 -8.67 19.09 -9.44
N THR A 79 -7.39 18.91 -9.23
CA THR A 79 -6.64 17.73 -9.65
C THR A 79 -5.88 17.12 -8.49
N ILE A 80 -5.41 15.87 -8.64
CA ILE A 80 -4.57 15.22 -7.63
C ILE A 80 -3.35 16.06 -7.28
N ASP A 81 -2.74 16.78 -8.24
CA ASP A 81 -1.63 17.70 -7.97
C ASP A 81 -1.97 18.78 -6.92
N ALA A 82 -3.23 19.21 -6.86
CA ALA A 82 -3.66 20.21 -5.91
C ALA A 82 -3.81 19.71 -4.46
N LEU A 83 -3.88 18.41 -4.25
CA LEU A 83 -4.00 17.75 -2.93
C LEU A 83 -2.66 17.66 -2.19
N GLY A 84 -1.55 17.70 -2.91
CA GLY A 84 -0.21 17.53 -2.37
C GLY A 84 0.64 18.78 -2.50
N THR A 85 1.69 18.86 -1.69
CA THR A 85 2.81 19.78 -1.91
C THR A 85 3.67 19.30 -3.06
N GLU A 86 3.75 18.00 -3.24
CA GLU A 86 4.50 17.33 -4.30
C GLU A 86 3.93 15.93 -4.57
N ILE A 87 4.00 15.50 -5.84
CA ILE A 87 3.86 14.09 -6.22
C ILE A 87 5.25 13.57 -6.58
N ILE A 88 5.66 12.48 -5.95
CA ILE A 88 6.94 11.81 -6.20
C ILE A 88 6.69 10.47 -6.90
N CYS A 89 7.15 10.35 -8.15
CA CYS A 89 7.31 9.04 -8.77
C CYS A 89 8.60 8.40 -8.23
N GLY A 90 8.49 7.22 -7.65
CA GLY A 90 9.62 6.50 -7.09
C GLY A 90 10.69 6.14 -8.15
N LYS A 91 11.80 5.61 -7.68
CA LYS A 91 12.91 5.15 -8.53
C LYS A 91 13.67 4.03 -7.82
N THR A 92 14.07 3.01 -8.56
CA THR A 92 14.91 1.94 -8.03
C THR A 92 16.39 2.36 -8.11
N PRO A 93 17.13 2.39 -6.98
CA PRO A 93 18.58 2.54 -7.01
C PRO A 93 19.22 1.40 -7.80
N SER A 94 20.44 1.63 -8.33
CA SER A 94 21.13 0.60 -9.11
C SER A 94 21.30 -0.69 -8.34
N THR A 95 20.69 -1.78 -8.82
CA THR A 95 20.81 -3.11 -8.20
C THR A 95 22.19 -3.75 -8.38
N LYS A 96 23.03 -3.17 -9.24
CA LYS A 96 24.43 -3.57 -9.40
C LYS A 96 25.33 -3.09 -8.24
N LYS A 97 24.82 -2.18 -7.41
CA LYS A 97 25.51 -1.61 -6.26
C LYS A 97 24.92 -2.18 -4.99
N SER A 98 25.50 -3.27 -4.51
CA SER A 98 25.05 -3.94 -3.27
C SER A 98 25.10 -3.01 -2.05
N GLU A 99 26.03 -2.04 -2.04
CA GLU A 99 26.17 -1.03 -0.98
C GLU A 99 24.95 -0.10 -0.83
N TYR A 100 24.02 -0.09 -1.80
CA TYR A 100 22.78 0.71 -1.72
C TYR A 100 21.67 0.03 -0.92
N TYR A 101 21.84 -1.24 -0.56
CA TYR A 101 20.81 -2.07 0.07
C TYR A 101 21.30 -2.59 1.44
N GLY A 102 20.37 -3.18 2.21
CA GLY A 102 20.69 -3.80 3.51
C GLY A 102 20.80 -2.83 4.68
N GLY A 103 20.30 -1.58 4.53
CA GLY A 103 20.23 -0.61 5.63
C GLY A 103 18.88 -0.65 6.36
N ASN A 104 18.44 0.52 6.85
CA ASN A 104 17.25 0.66 7.69
C ASN A 104 16.12 1.48 7.05
N THR A 105 16.31 2.08 5.86
CA THR A 105 15.25 2.86 5.20
C THR A 105 14.38 1.95 4.35
N PRO A 106 13.06 1.83 4.63
CA PRO A 106 12.16 1.00 3.85
C PRO A 106 12.15 1.39 2.37
N PHE A 107 12.23 0.38 1.49
CA PHE A 107 12.14 0.55 0.05
C PHE A 107 10.88 -0.12 -0.47
N ILE A 108 9.84 0.68 -0.67
CA ILE A 108 8.49 0.24 -0.97
C ILE A 108 8.38 -0.23 -2.42
N THR A 109 7.83 -1.44 -2.59
CA THR A 109 7.49 -2.05 -3.87
C THR A 109 6.04 -2.55 -3.86
N ILE A 110 5.52 -2.99 -5.00
CA ILE A 110 4.13 -3.46 -5.09
C ILE A 110 3.78 -4.56 -4.07
N PRO A 111 4.61 -5.61 -3.86
CA PRO A 111 4.34 -6.63 -2.85
C PRO A 111 4.12 -6.08 -1.44
N ASP A 112 4.85 -5.02 -1.06
CA ASP A 112 4.77 -4.41 0.27
C ASP A 112 3.45 -3.64 0.51
N MET A 113 2.70 -3.33 -0.56
CA MET A 113 1.46 -2.56 -0.51
C MET A 113 0.21 -3.43 -0.29
N HIS A 114 0.33 -4.76 -0.34
CA HIS A 114 -0.81 -5.63 -0.20
C HIS A 114 -1.23 -5.83 1.26
N GLY A 115 -2.54 -5.72 1.52
CA GLY A 115 -3.15 -6.11 2.80
C GLY A 115 -2.84 -5.19 3.98
N CYS A 116 -2.34 -3.98 3.75
CA CYS A 116 -2.04 -3.01 4.79
C CYS A 116 -2.52 -1.59 4.44
N VAL A 117 -2.94 -0.85 5.46
CA VAL A 117 -3.18 0.60 5.36
C VAL A 117 -1.87 1.36 5.49
N TYR A 118 -1.08 1.04 6.51
CA TYR A 118 0.26 1.59 6.74
C TYR A 118 1.32 0.56 6.42
N ILE A 119 2.33 0.95 5.65
CA ILE A 119 3.52 0.13 5.42
C ILE A 119 4.42 0.25 6.64
N VAL A 120 4.50 -0.81 7.44
CA VAL A 120 5.32 -0.88 8.65
C VAL A 120 6.63 -1.65 8.45
N SER A 121 6.73 -2.42 7.37
CA SER A 121 7.94 -3.15 6.97
C SER A 121 7.93 -3.39 5.47
N THR A 122 9.09 -3.60 4.88
CA THR A 122 9.25 -3.90 3.46
C THR A 122 10.19 -5.10 3.28
N GLU A 123 10.09 -5.79 2.15
CA GLU A 123 11.00 -6.88 1.81
C GLU A 123 12.46 -6.39 1.70
N ARG A 124 12.64 -5.16 1.22
CA ARG A 124 13.97 -4.57 1.01
C ARG A 124 14.12 -3.25 1.72
N TYR A 125 15.34 -2.99 2.16
CA TYR A 125 15.73 -1.75 2.81
C TYR A 125 16.92 -1.13 2.09
N LEU A 126 16.97 0.21 2.05
CA LEU A 126 18.10 0.96 1.51
C LEU A 126 19.07 1.35 2.63
N SER A 127 20.36 1.34 2.29
CA SER A 127 21.40 1.96 3.09
C SER A 127 21.36 3.49 2.96
N ASP A 128 22.09 4.20 3.80
CA ASP A 128 22.24 5.66 3.68
C ASP A 128 22.81 6.06 2.31
N ALA A 129 23.75 5.26 1.76
CA ALA A 129 24.26 5.47 0.40
C ALA A 129 23.18 5.28 -0.68
N GLY A 130 22.30 4.28 -0.50
CA GLY A 130 21.17 4.06 -1.38
C GLY A 130 20.20 5.22 -1.36
N VAL A 131 19.83 5.72 -0.19
CA VAL A 131 18.97 6.91 -0.01
C VAL A 131 19.62 8.15 -0.62
N ALA A 132 20.92 8.37 -0.34
CA ALA A 132 21.66 9.52 -0.86
C ALA A 132 21.83 9.49 -2.38
N SER A 133 21.76 8.33 -3.03
CA SER A 133 21.83 8.21 -4.50
C SER A 133 20.62 8.84 -5.21
N GLN A 134 19.51 9.05 -4.50
CA GLN A 134 18.26 9.63 -5.03
C GLN A 134 17.48 10.41 -3.96
N PRO A 135 18.05 11.46 -3.36
CA PRO A 135 17.50 12.13 -2.19
C PRO A 135 16.12 12.75 -2.43
N LYS A 136 15.84 13.20 -3.67
CA LYS A 136 14.54 13.74 -4.09
C LYS A 136 13.42 12.68 -4.20
N LYS A 137 13.71 11.40 -3.92
CA LYS A 137 12.74 10.30 -3.92
C LYS A 137 12.33 9.87 -2.52
N THR A 138 12.77 10.61 -1.51
CA THR A 138 12.46 10.34 -0.10
C THR A 138 11.05 10.80 0.22
N LEU A 139 10.30 9.91 0.83
CA LEU A 139 8.91 10.06 1.25
C LEU A 139 8.87 10.26 2.76
N PRO A 140 8.31 11.36 3.26
CA PRO A 140 8.07 11.53 4.69
C PRO A 140 6.93 10.61 5.19
N PRO A 141 6.79 10.41 6.51
CA PRO A 141 5.61 9.75 7.09
C PRO A 141 4.31 10.40 6.63
N ASN A 142 3.23 9.64 6.59
CA ASN A 142 1.91 10.07 6.11
C ASN A 142 1.86 10.47 4.62
N THR A 143 2.84 10.06 3.82
CA THR A 143 2.74 10.13 2.36
C THR A 143 1.78 9.05 1.86
N VAL A 144 0.91 9.40 0.92
CA VAL A 144 -0.03 8.45 0.28
C VAL A 144 0.63 7.86 -0.95
N CYS A 145 0.92 6.56 -0.93
CA CYS A 145 1.48 5.80 -2.04
C CYS A 145 0.38 5.15 -2.86
N VAL A 146 0.44 5.31 -4.18
CA VAL A 146 -0.52 4.74 -5.14
C VAL A 146 0.24 3.97 -6.22
N SER A 147 -0.09 2.70 -6.41
CA SER A 147 0.48 1.91 -7.48
C SER A 147 -0.13 2.31 -8.83
N CYS A 148 0.72 2.57 -9.82
CA CYS A 148 0.32 3.11 -11.13
C CYS A 148 0.81 2.29 -12.31
N ILE A 149 1.64 1.26 -12.09
CA ILE A 149 2.20 0.39 -13.14
C ILE A 149 2.08 -1.08 -12.71
N GLY A 150 1.62 -1.93 -13.61
CA GLY A 150 1.38 -3.35 -13.33
C GLY A 150 0.10 -3.54 -12.53
N THR A 151 0.18 -3.92 -11.26
CA THR A 151 -0.98 -3.95 -10.35
C THR A 151 -1.29 -2.52 -9.91
N ALA A 152 -2.13 -1.81 -10.64
CA ALA A 152 -2.47 -0.43 -10.35
C ALA A 152 -3.68 -0.31 -9.40
N GLY A 153 -3.75 0.80 -8.65
CA GLY A 153 -4.86 1.11 -7.76
C GLY A 153 -4.70 0.62 -6.32
N LEU A 154 -3.56 0.01 -5.95
CA LEU A 154 -3.24 -0.21 -4.54
C LEU A 154 -2.90 1.13 -3.89
N VAL A 155 -3.42 1.35 -2.68
CA VAL A 155 -3.20 2.59 -1.93
C VAL A 155 -2.74 2.25 -0.52
N THR A 156 -1.65 2.87 -0.07
CA THR A 156 -1.11 2.69 1.28
C THR A 156 -0.52 4.00 1.82
N LEU A 157 -0.33 4.05 3.13
CA LEU A 157 0.29 5.16 3.83
C LEU A 157 1.71 4.80 4.28
N VAL A 158 2.60 5.76 4.21
CA VAL A 158 3.98 5.61 4.69
C VAL A 158 4.00 5.84 6.21
N SER A 159 4.51 4.88 6.99
CA SER A 159 4.62 4.97 8.45
C SER A 159 5.86 5.75 8.90
N GLU A 160 6.96 5.63 8.17
CA GLU A 160 8.24 6.26 8.46
C GLU A 160 8.95 6.68 7.17
N LYS A 161 10.04 7.46 7.30
CA LYS A 161 10.85 7.92 6.17
C LYS A 161 11.24 6.74 5.27
N SER A 162 10.83 6.76 4.00
CA SER A 162 10.96 5.66 3.05
C SER A 162 11.32 6.16 1.65
N GLN A 163 11.60 5.23 0.73
CA GLN A 163 11.63 5.47 -0.71
C GLN A 163 10.83 4.38 -1.43
N SER A 164 10.42 4.61 -2.67
CA SER A 164 9.65 3.65 -3.46
C SER A 164 10.25 3.41 -4.84
N ASN A 165 9.79 2.32 -5.49
CA ASN A 165 10.16 2.04 -6.87
C ASN A 165 9.34 2.90 -7.86
N GLN A 166 9.69 2.85 -9.14
CA GLN A 166 9.07 3.65 -10.22
C GLN A 166 7.62 3.28 -10.55
N GLN A 167 7.08 2.22 -9.99
CA GLN A 167 5.69 1.78 -10.19
C GLN A 167 4.70 2.56 -9.33
N ILE A 168 5.22 3.32 -8.36
CA ILE A 168 4.45 4.01 -7.33
C ILE A 168 4.57 5.53 -7.54
N ASN A 169 3.42 6.20 -7.62
CA ASN A 169 3.30 7.65 -7.48
C ASN A 169 2.85 7.96 -6.05
N SER A 170 3.54 8.87 -5.39
CA SER A 170 3.35 9.17 -3.96
C SER A 170 2.97 10.62 -3.78
N ILE A 171 1.88 10.89 -3.06
CA ILE A 171 1.36 12.24 -2.78
C ILE A 171 1.81 12.63 -1.39
N ILE A 172 2.61 13.68 -1.26
CA ILE A 172 2.92 14.31 0.03
C ILE A 172 1.77 15.29 0.32
N PRO A 173 0.92 15.05 1.33
CA PRO A 173 -0.26 15.89 1.57
C PRO A 173 0.10 17.36 1.77
N LYS A 174 -0.72 18.25 1.24
CA LYS A 174 -0.63 19.69 1.49
C LYS A 174 -1.18 20.00 2.87
N GLU A 175 -0.63 21.00 3.52
CA GLU A 175 -1.16 21.49 4.80
C GLU A 175 -2.65 21.85 4.69
N GLY A 176 -3.43 21.40 5.66
CA GLY A 176 -4.89 21.60 5.70
C GLY A 176 -5.70 20.56 4.90
N ILE A 177 -5.06 19.61 4.20
CA ILE A 177 -5.74 18.48 3.57
C ILE A 177 -5.44 17.21 4.36
N SER A 178 -6.48 16.51 4.81
CA SER A 178 -6.35 15.27 5.56
C SER A 178 -5.71 14.16 4.72
N VAL A 179 -4.69 13.49 5.27
CA VAL A 179 -4.08 12.31 4.65
C VAL A 179 -5.11 11.18 4.44
N TYR A 180 -6.05 11.03 5.37
CA TYR A 180 -7.10 10.01 5.29
C TYR A 180 -8.13 10.33 4.21
N TYR A 181 -8.42 11.62 3.97
CA TYR A 181 -9.22 12.03 2.82
C TYR A 181 -8.55 11.60 1.50
N ILE A 182 -7.26 11.92 1.32
CA ILE A 182 -6.51 11.54 0.12
C ILE A 182 -6.46 10.01 -0.01
N TYR A 183 -6.20 9.29 1.07
CA TYR A 183 -6.15 7.83 1.08
C TYR A 183 -7.46 7.21 0.59
N LEU A 184 -8.60 7.61 1.16
CA LEU A 184 -9.92 7.09 0.79
C LEU A 184 -10.33 7.53 -0.62
N LEU A 185 -10.03 8.77 -1.01
CA LEU A 185 -10.22 9.26 -2.38
C LEU A 185 -9.46 8.38 -3.39
N MET A 186 -8.18 8.10 -3.15
CA MET A 186 -7.38 7.26 -4.06
C MET A 186 -7.93 5.84 -4.17
N GLN A 187 -8.48 5.29 -3.09
CA GLN A 187 -9.15 3.98 -3.14
C GLN A 187 -10.40 4.02 -4.04
N THR A 188 -11.19 5.08 -4.01
CA THR A 188 -12.35 5.22 -4.90
C THR A 188 -11.94 5.40 -6.37
N LEU A 189 -10.75 5.92 -6.63
CA LEU A 189 -10.21 6.13 -7.97
C LEU A 189 -9.45 4.91 -8.53
N ALA A 190 -9.32 3.80 -7.80
CA ALA A 190 -8.56 2.63 -8.21
C ALA A 190 -8.95 2.11 -9.60
N GLU A 191 -10.26 2.00 -9.89
CA GLU A 191 -10.74 1.60 -11.23
C GLU A 191 -10.40 2.62 -12.31
N THR A 192 -10.51 3.92 -12.01
CA THR A 192 -10.16 5.00 -12.93
C THR A 192 -8.67 4.97 -13.26
N ILE A 193 -7.81 4.78 -12.25
CA ILE A 193 -6.36 4.65 -12.40
C ILE A 193 -6.03 3.44 -13.30
N ASN A 194 -6.69 2.31 -13.09
CA ASN A 194 -6.53 1.12 -13.93
C ASN A 194 -6.95 1.40 -15.38
N LYS A 195 -8.12 1.97 -15.60
CA LYS A 195 -8.64 2.27 -16.94
C LYS A 195 -7.76 3.26 -17.71
N LEU A 196 -7.32 4.34 -17.05
CA LEU A 196 -6.43 5.34 -17.66
C LEU A 196 -5.05 4.77 -17.99
N GLY A 197 -4.53 3.89 -17.15
CA GLY A 197 -3.24 3.25 -17.38
C GLY A 197 -3.27 2.18 -18.49
N GLN A 198 -4.44 1.64 -18.84
CA GLN A 198 -4.62 0.63 -19.90
C GLN A 198 -4.72 1.23 -21.32
N SER A 199 -4.87 2.54 -21.47
CA SER A 199 -5.07 3.16 -22.78
C SER A 199 -3.84 2.95 -23.69
N GLY A 200 -3.95 1.97 -24.60
CA GLY A 200 -2.94 1.65 -25.63
C GLY A 200 -1.85 0.66 -25.23
N SER A 201 -1.93 0.02 -24.07
CA SER A 201 -0.93 -0.97 -23.60
C SER A 201 -1.58 -2.15 -22.91
N THR A 202 -0.97 -3.35 -23.06
CA THR A 202 -1.38 -4.56 -22.32
C THR A 202 -1.03 -4.47 -20.81
N ILE A 203 -0.09 -3.61 -20.46
CA ILE A 203 0.33 -3.37 -19.07
C ILE A 203 -0.11 -1.97 -18.66
N VAL A 204 -0.82 -1.87 -17.54
CA VAL A 204 -1.21 -0.59 -16.94
C VAL A 204 0.04 0.25 -16.69
N ASN A 205 0.07 1.48 -17.22
CA ASN A 205 1.18 2.41 -17.03
C ASN A 205 0.67 3.86 -17.02
N LEU A 206 0.41 4.37 -15.83
CA LEU A 206 -0.02 5.75 -15.60
C LEU A 206 1.15 6.56 -15.06
N ASN A 207 1.73 7.40 -15.88
CA ASN A 207 2.86 8.23 -15.47
C ASN A 207 2.45 9.32 -14.46
N LYS A 208 3.45 9.92 -13.79
CA LYS A 208 3.25 10.98 -12.78
C LYS A 208 2.37 12.13 -13.27
N THR A 209 2.60 12.61 -14.49
CA THR A 209 1.88 13.77 -15.04
C THR A 209 0.42 13.44 -15.32
N GLN A 210 0.13 12.27 -15.88
CA GLN A 210 -1.23 11.82 -16.11
C GLN A 210 -1.96 11.58 -14.79
N PHE A 211 -1.29 10.95 -13.82
CA PHE A 211 -1.82 10.71 -12.48
C PHE A 211 -2.19 12.04 -11.80
N GLY A 212 -1.27 13.02 -11.79
CA GLY A 212 -1.48 14.31 -11.16
C GLY A 212 -2.64 15.13 -11.74
N LYS A 213 -2.98 14.92 -13.04
CA LYS A 213 -4.06 15.61 -13.75
C LYS A 213 -5.44 14.98 -13.60
N ILE A 214 -5.58 13.85 -12.91
CA ILE A 214 -6.89 13.24 -12.66
C ILE A 214 -7.73 14.25 -11.87
N GLN A 215 -8.96 14.48 -12.36
CA GLN A 215 -9.90 15.40 -11.72
C GLN A 215 -10.43 14.81 -10.42
N VAL A 216 -10.45 15.64 -9.39
CA VAL A 216 -10.91 15.30 -8.05
C VAL A 216 -11.60 16.50 -7.43
N MET A 217 -12.46 16.23 -6.45
CA MET A 217 -13.04 17.27 -5.62
C MET A 217 -12.07 17.61 -4.48
N ILE A 218 -12.01 18.88 -4.12
CA ILE A 218 -11.21 19.39 -3.02
C ILE A 218 -12.16 20.03 -2.01
N PRO A 219 -12.39 19.41 -0.83
CA PRO A 219 -13.23 20.00 0.20
C PRO A 219 -12.55 21.26 0.78
N SER A 220 -13.33 22.18 1.29
CA SER A 220 -12.83 23.31 2.10
C SER A 220 -12.18 22.81 3.40
N LYS A 221 -11.45 23.69 4.08
CA LYS A 221 -10.80 23.36 5.37
C LYS A 221 -11.82 23.21 6.48
#